data_1901c0f48ed3fdc8a9ffb28d77f6407e
#
_entry.id   1901c0f48ed3fdc8a9ffb28d77f6407e
#
_cell.length_a   1.000
_cell.length_b   1.000
_cell.length_c   1.000
_cell.angle_alpha   90.00
_cell.angle_beta   90.00
_cell.angle_gamma   90.00
#
_symmetry.space_group_name_H-M   'P 1'
#
loop_
_entity.id
_entity.type
_entity.pdbx_description
1 polymer ?
#
loop_
_entity_poly.entity_id
_entity_poly.type
_entity_poly.pdbx_seq_one_letter_code
_entity_poly.pdbx_strand_id
1 'polypeptide(L)'
;MFWKNIYGVTEACVEQVSSRPQQGVVSTFTFGVSYGIVIGALQAALFDITFVRPQVWKKALELSSDKDDSRQMAIRLWPDNIDDFARKKDDGRAEAALIALWKEEYSGN
;
A
#
# COMPACT_ATOMS: atom_id res chain seq x y z
N MET A 1 -20.08 -4.66 3.24
CA MET A 1 -19.66 -5.83 2.55
C MET A 1 -19.61 -7.01 3.46
N PHE A 2 -19.97 -8.16 2.92
CA PHE A 2 -20.11 -9.38 3.70
C PHE A 2 -18.85 -9.75 4.50
N TRP A 3 -17.72 -9.87 3.81
CA TRP A 3 -16.50 -10.27 4.50
C TRP A 3 -15.97 -9.19 5.44
N LYS A 4 -16.28 -7.93 5.18
CA LYS A 4 -15.95 -6.83 6.07
C LYS A 4 -16.61 -7.05 7.43
N ASN A 5 -17.87 -7.43 7.43
CA ASN A 5 -18.59 -7.69 8.67
C ASN A 5 -18.00 -8.87 9.43
N ILE A 6 -17.56 -9.90 8.70
CA ILE A 6 -16.95 -11.08 9.30
C ILE A 6 -15.64 -10.73 10.00
N TYR A 7 -14.79 -9.93 9.34
CA TYR A 7 -13.46 -9.63 9.87
C TYR A 7 -13.36 -8.32 10.62
N GLY A 8 -14.40 -7.51 10.59
CA GLY A 8 -14.39 -6.22 11.27
C GLY A 8 -13.47 -5.18 10.64
N VAL A 9 -12.99 -5.41 9.41
CA VAL A 9 -12.11 -4.47 8.73
C VAL A 9 -12.95 -3.34 8.16
N THR A 10 -12.67 -2.10 8.58
CA THR A 10 -13.42 -0.92 8.14
C THR A 10 -12.54 0.17 7.53
N GLU A 11 -11.24 0.05 7.60
CA GLU A 11 -10.32 1.08 7.15
C GLU A 11 -9.37 0.53 6.10
N ALA A 12 -9.01 1.39 5.16
CA ALA A 12 -8.02 1.08 4.14
C ALA A 12 -7.09 2.27 3.98
N CYS A 13 -5.81 2.01 3.82
CA CYS A 13 -4.84 3.04 3.52
C CYS A 13 -4.28 2.78 2.13
N VAL A 14 -4.40 3.75 1.25
CA VAL A 14 -4.04 3.62 -0.16
C VAL A 14 -2.95 4.63 -0.48
N GLU A 15 -1.89 4.17 -1.14
CA GLU A 15 -0.83 5.07 -1.56
C GLU A 15 -1.35 6.04 -2.61
N GLN A 16 -1.13 7.32 -2.39
CA GLN A 16 -1.51 8.36 -3.35
C GLN A 16 -0.37 8.50 -4.36
N VAL A 17 -0.64 8.10 -5.58
CA VAL A 17 0.36 8.11 -6.63
C VAL A 17 -0.12 8.93 -7.81
N SER A 18 0.82 9.36 -8.65
CA SER A 18 0.52 10.09 -9.87
C SER A 18 1.39 9.56 -11.00
N SER A 19 1.06 9.92 -12.23
CA SER A 19 1.86 9.52 -13.37
C SER A 19 3.23 10.19 -13.31
N ARG A 20 4.24 9.52 -13.86
CA ARG A 20 5.60 10.06 -13.97
C ARG A 20 5.79 10.73 -15.32
N PRO A 21 6.64 11.76 -15.41
CA PRO A 21 6.86 12.45 -16.69
C PRO A 21 7.30 11.54 -17.83
N GLN A 22 8.07 10.48 -17.54
CA GLN A 22 8.56 9.55 -18.56
C GLN A 22 7.62 8.37 -18.79
N GLN A 23 6.51 8.31 -18.08
CA GLN A 23 5.58 7.20 -18.23
C GLN A 23 4.79 7.35 -19.54
N GLY A 24 4.66 6.26 -20.30
CA GLY A 24 3.92 6.29 -21.56
C GLY A 24 2.43 6.51 -21.35
N VAL A 25 1.77 7.01 -22.38
CA VAL A 25 0.34 7.32 -22.33
C VAL A 25 -0.48 6.09 -22.03
N VAL A 26 -0.23 4.97 -22.72
CA VAL A 26 -0.98 3.73 -22.52
C VAL A 26 -0.77 3.21 -21.10
N SER A 27 0.48 3.23 -20.63
CA SER A 27 0.81 2.76 -19.29
C SER A 27 0.13 3.63 -18.23
N THR A 28 0.13 4.94 -18.40
CA THR A 28 -0.53 5.87 -17.48
C THR A 28 -2.04 5.62 -17.45
N PHE A 29 -2.64 5.42 -18.61
CA PHE A 29 -4.08 5.17 -18.69
C PHE A 29 -4.44 3.87 -18.01
N THR A 30 -3.71 2.80 -18.28
CA THR A 30 -3.94 1.48 -17.68
C THR A 30 -3.81 1.54 -16.17
N PHE A 31 -2.76 2.21 -15.69
CA PHE A 31 -2.56 2.38 -14.25
C PHE A 31 -3.73 3.14 -13.62
N GLY A 32 -4.17 4.23 -14.26
CA GLY A 32 -5.28 5.03 -13.75
C GLY A 32 -6.58 4.24 -13.65
N VAL A 33 -6.87 3.41 -14.65
CA VAL A 33 -8.07 2.56 -14.62
C VAL A 33 -7.99 1.57 -13.47
N SER A 34 -6.87 0.88 -13.31
CA SER A 34 -6.69 -0.10 -12.23
C SER A 34 -6.79 0.56 -10.86
N TYR A 35 -6.16 1.71 -10.71
CA TYR A 35 -6.18 2.47 -9.46
C TYR A 35 -7.62 2.89 -9.12
N GLY A 36 -8.35 3.39 -10.11
CA GLY A 36 -9.74 3.80 -9.93
C GLY A 36 -10.65 2.64 -9.55
N ILE A 37 -10.41 1.46 -10.11
CA ILE A 37 -11.20 0.26 -9.79
C ILE A 37 -11.02 -0.10 -8.32
N VAL A 38 -9.79 -0.08 -7.83
CA VAL A 38 -9.51 -0.41 -6.43
C VAL A 38 -10.20 0.58 -5.50
N ILE A 39 -10.07 1.88 -5.79
CA ILE A 39 -10.69 2.92 -4.96
C ILE A 39 -12.20 2.80 -5.00
N GLY A 40 -12.78 2.59 -6.19
CA GLY A 40 -14.21 2.43 -6.33
C GLY A 40 -14.75 1.22 -5.56
N ALA A 41 -14.01 0.12 -5.61
CA ALA A 41 -14.41 -1.08 -4.88
C ALA A 41 -14.39 -0.85 -3.37
N LEU A 42 -13.36 -0.15 -2.87
CA LEU A 42 -13.28 0.16 -1.45
C LEU A 42 -14.40 1.10 -1.01
N GLN A 43 -14.73 2.08 -1.85
CA GLN A 43 -15.84 3.01 -1.55
C GLN A 43 -17.17 2.27 -1.52
N ALA A 44 -17.41 1.40 -2.49
CA ALA A 44 -18.63 0.60 -2.54
C ALA A 44 -18.73 -0.34 -1.34
N ALA A 45 -17.59 -0.78 -0.82
CA ALA A 45 -17.53 -1.62 0.36
C ALA A 45 -17.66 -0.83 1.67
N LEU A 46 -17.82 0.48 1.58
CA LEU A 46 -17.97 1.36 2.74
C LEU A 46 -16.73 1.39 3.64
N PHE A 47 -15.55 1.23 3.05
CA PHE A 47 -14.32 1.41 3.79
C PHE A 47 -14.01 2.90 3.96
N ASP A 48 -13.46 3.24 5.10
CA ASP A 48 -12.87 4.57 5.30
C ASP A 48 -11.48 4.55 4.67
N ILE A 49 -11.28 5.38 3.66
CA ILE A 49 -10.03 5.38 2.91
C ILE A 49 -9.16 6.55 3.35
N THR A 50 -7.92 6.26 3.72
CA THR A 50 -6.89 7.26 3.96
C THR A 50 -5.89 7.17 2.83
N PHE A 51 -5.54 8.31 2.23
CA PHE A 51 -4.51 8.36 1.20
C PHE A 51 -3.21 8.85 1.80
N VAL A 52 -2.10 8.26 1.39
CA VAL A 52 -0.79 8.67 1.86
C VAL A 52 0.20 8.71 0.71
N ARG A 53 1.02 9.74 0.65
CA ARG A 53 2.06 9.85 -0.37
C ARG A 53 3.25 8.96 0.01
N PRO A 54 3.97 8.41 -0.99
CA PRO A 54 5.15 7.58 -0.72
C PRO A 54 6.17 8.27 0.19
N GLN A 55 6.42 9.55 -0.05
CA GLN A 55 7.41 10.29 0.75
C GLN A 55 7.04 10.33 2.22
N VAL A 56 5.76 10.36 2.54
CA VAL A 56 5.30 10.49 3.91
C VAL A 56 5.51 9.19 4.68
N TRP A 57 5.02 8.07 4.16
CA TRP A 57 5.12 6.83 4.91
C TRP A 57 6.56 6.27 4.89
N LYS A 58 7.28 6.47 3.79
CA LYS A 58 8.66 6.01 3.74
C LYS A 58 9.56 6.79 4.67
N LYS A 59 9.37 8.10 4.76
CA LYS A 59 10.14 8.91 5.70
C LYS A 59 9.86 8.52 7.15
N ALA A 60 8.59 8.31 7.48
CA ALA A 60 8.20 7.93 8.84
C ALA A 60 8.85 6.60 9.25
N LEU A 61 9.00 5.67 8.31
CA LEU A 61 9.61 4.37 8.57
C LEU A 61 11.12 4.36 8.28
N GLU A 62 11.69 5.51 7.95
CA GLU A 62 13.12 5.67 7.66
C GLU A 62 13.59 4.78 6.51
N LEU A 63 12.78 4.73 5.46
CA LEU A 63 13.07 3.93 4.27
C LEU A 63 13.52 4.81 3.12
N SER A 64 14.41 4.27 2.29
CA SER A 64 14.81 4.91 1.05
C SER A 64 13.78 4.64 -0.04
N SER A 65 14.02 5.16 -1.24
CA SER A 65 13.18 4.87 -2.40
C SER A 65 13.41 3.47 -2.97
N ASP A 66 14.44 2.77 -2.50
CA ASP A 66 14.74 1.42 -2.97
C ASP A 66 13.66 0.45 -2.47
N LYS A 67 13.02 -0.22 -3.41
CA LYS A 67 11.94 -1.17 -3.08
C LYS A 67 12.44 -2.36 -2.27
N ASP A 68 13.72 -2.70 -2.40
CA ASP A 68 14.27 -3.80 -1.62
C ASP A 68 14.36 -3.45 -0.14
N ASP A 69 14.57 -2.18 0.20
CA ASP A 69 14.54 -1.75 1.60
C ASP A 69 13.21 -2.04 2.25
N SER A 70 12.12 -1.78 1.54
CA SER A 70 10.77 -2.06 2.04
C SER A 70 10.59 -3.56 2.28
N ARG A 71 11.03 -4.37 1.33
CA ARG A 71 10.90 -5.82 1.45
C ARG A 71 11.71 -6.35 2.64
N GLN A 72 12.93 -5.86 2.81
CA GLN A 72 13.77 -6.27 3.92
C GLN A 72 13.18 -5.86 5.26
N MET A 73 12.62 -4.66 5.34
CA MET A 73 11.98 -4.21 6.57
C MET A 73 10.77 -5.09 6.92
N ALA A 74 9.96 -5.43 5.92
CA ALA A 74 8.81 -6.31 6.15
C ALA A 74 9.24 -7.67 6.70
N ILE A 75 10.32 -8.23 6.16
CA ILE A 75 10.85 -9.50 6.64
C ILE A 75 11.28 -9.39 8.11
N ARG A 76 11.93 -8.30 8.47
CA ARG A 76 12.37 -8.09 9.86
C ARG A 76 11.21 -7.92 10.81
N LEU A 77 10.18 -7.21 10.38
CA LEU A 77 9.02 -6.94 11.24
C LEU A 77 8.12 -8.16 11.40
N TRP A 78 8.00 -8.93 10.35
CA TRP A 78 7.10 -10.10 10.35
C TRP A 78 7.85 -11.36 9.93
N PRO A 79 8.78 -11.84 10.77
CA PRO A 79 9.61 -13.00 10.41
C PRO A 79 8.80 -14.28 10.20
N ASP A 80 7.65 -14.40 10.85
CA ASP A 80 6.79 -15.57 10.65
C ASP A 80 6.11 -15.57 9.28
N ASN A 81 6.15 -14.43 8.58
CA ASN A 81 5.55 -14.29 7.28
C ASN A 81 6.60 -14.07 6.18
N ILE A 82 7.81 -14.57 6.42
CA ILE A 82 8.93 -14.33 5.49
C ILE A 82 8.60 -14.79 4.06
N ASP A 83 7.84 -15.86 3.92
CA ASP A 83 7.50 -16.37 2.59
C ASP A 83 6.64 -15.39 1.79
N ASP A 84 5.93 -14.50 2.46
CA ASP A 84 5.12 -13.48 1.78
C ASP A 84 5.96 -12.37 1.17
N PHE A 85 7.21 -12.21 1.63
CA PHE A 85 8.07 -11.09 1.22
C PHE A 85 9.41 -11.54 0.67
N ALA A 86 9.62 -12.84 0.51
CA ALA A 86 10.94 -13.37 0.20
C ALA A 86 11.42 -13.07 -1.21
N ARG A 87 10.50 -12.97 -2.16
CA ARG A 87 10.87 -12.79 -3.57
C ARG A 87 10.95 -11.32 -3.93
N LYS A 88 11.82 -11.00 -4.86
CA LYS A 88 11.98 -9.62 -5.31
C LYS A 88 10.66 -9.03 -5.81
N LYS A 89 9.83 -9.84 -6.45
CA LYS A 89 8.52 -9.39 -6.96
C LYS A 89 7.48 -9.19 -5.87
N ASP A 90 7.80 -9.50 -4.63
CA ASP A 90 6.89 -9.31 -3.50
C ASP A 90 7.00 -7.89 -2.90
N ASP A 91 7.70 -6.98 -3.57
CA ASP A 91 7.89 -5.62 -3.09
C ASP A 91 6.57 -4.88 -2.90
N GLY A 92 5.60 -5.07 -3.79
CA GLY A 92 4.29 -4.45 -3.65
C GLY A 92 3.54 -4.93 -2.42
N ARG A 93 3.64 -6.22 -2.13
CA ARG A 93 3.03 -6.80 -0.93
C ARG A 93 3.69 -6.25 0.33
N ALA A 94 5.01 -6.13 0.32
CA ALA A 94 5.75 -5.56 1.44
C ALA A 94 5.35 -4.11 1.68
N GLU A 95 5.26 -3.32 0.61
CA GLU A 95 4.87 -1.92 0.73
C GLU A 95 3.45 -1.77 1.26
N ALA A 96 2.53 -2.61 0.81
CA ALA A 96 1.16 -2.58 1.31
C ALA A 96 1.10 -2.84 2.82
N ALA A 97 1.88 -3.83 3.29
CA ALA A 97 1.94 -4.14 4.71
C ALA A 97 2.53 -2.98 5.51
N LEU A 98 3.57 -2.32 4.98
CA LEU A 98 4.20 -1.20 5.66
C LEU A 98 3.31 0.04 5.67
N ILE A 99 2.53 0.26 4.62
CA ILE A 99 1.56 1.36 4.59
C ILE A 99 0.50 1.15 5.66
N ALA A 100 0.03 -0.08 5.83
CA ALA A 100 -0.93 -0.40 6.89
C ALA A 100 -0.33 -0.14 8.27
N LEU A 101 0.93 -0.51 8.47
CA LEU A 101 1.64 -0.24 9.71
C LEU A 101 1.77 1.25 9.96
N TRP A 102 2.12 2.01 8.92
CA TRP A 102 2.22 3.47 9.03
C TRP A 102 0.89 4.07 9.48
N LYS A 103 -0.21 3.62 8.87
CA LYS A 103 -1.53 4.14 9.23
C LYS A 103 -1.83 3.89 10.71
N GLU A 104 -1.52 2.72 11.20
CA GLU A 104 -1.79 2.35 12.57
C GLU A 104 -0.91 3.10 13.57
N GLU A 105 0.38 3.26 13.24
CA GLU A 105 1.37 3.75 14.21
C GLU A 105 1.63 5.25 14.11
N TYR A 106 1.53 5.84 12.93
CA TYR A 106 2.03 7.18 12.68
C TYR A 106 1.01 8.19 12.18
N SER A 107 -0.18 7.76 11.77
CA SER A 107 -1.11 8.69 11.14
C SER A 107 -2.00 9.42 12.14
N GLY A 108 -1.68 9.36 13.37
CA GLY A 108 -2.34 10.13 14.36
C GLY A 108 -3.68 9.63 14.77
N ASN A 109 -3.85 8.89 14.91
CA ASN A 109 -4.95 8.46 15.46
C ASN A 109 -5.91 8.94 15.50
#